data_ea41e255aa59c638aaaef475fa2bcac2
#
_entry.id   ea41e255aa59c638aaaef475fa2bcac2
#
_cell.length_a   1.000
_cell.length_b   1.000
_cell.length_c   1.000
_cell.angle_alpha   90.00
_cell.angle_beta   90.00
_cell.angle_gamma   90.00
#
_symmetry.space_group_name_H-M   'P 1'
#
loop_
_entity.id
_entity.type
_entity.pdbx_description
1 polymer ?
#
loop_
_entity_poly.entity_id
_entity_poly.type
_entity_poly.pdbx_seq_one_letter_code
_entity_poly.pdbx_strand_id
1 'polypeptide(L)'
;MEKSNMIWSILLHLGSNMWAKKERELCSPVYKDYDDDFVYRDHMHCDREVWRKVTEFLPECGINTVIVDIGDGVVLDSHPEIAIDGAWTKDELRADIKRMRNLGLEVIPKCNFSCGHSAWMKEYAYMVGTETYYKFCDDVVSEIIELFDTPRFFHLGLEEEDADAQKNQPIAIVRAPAIKMRDALRLFNVCISRGTRPWIWTDQRTIDAFGGDEAFRSQMPREVLHSVWYYGIIRDTEGVLETNSAAKAFKKLADWGMQQVPTCSTWSWHLNAKDVVRICSKYIDENSIKGYMMAPWQLTHKNKYYSLLNAAYTLGVAREMYYGKD
;
A
#
# COMPACT_ATOMS: atom_id res chain seq x y z
N MET A 1 18.56 15.09 -4.66
CA MET A 1 18.50 13.62 -4.93
C MET A 1 18.68 13.45 -6.43
N GLU A 2 19.51 12.53 -6.88
CA GLU A 2 19.58 12.23 -8.31
C GLU A 2 18.20 11.73 -8.76
N LYS A 3 17.65 12.31 -9.83
CA LYS A 3 16.33 11.96 -10.38
C LYS A 3 16.22 10.46 -10.72
N SER A 4 17.34 9.79 -10.96
CA SER A 4 17.44 8.36 -11.24
C SER A 4 17.04 7.44 -10.07
N ASN A 5 16.96 7.95 -8.83
CA ASN A 5 16.66 7.15 -7.63
C ASN A 5 15.23 7.32 -7.08
N MET A 6 14.35 8.05 -7.80
CA MET A 6 12.95 8.20 -7.38
C MET A 6 12.15 6.93 -7.61
N ILE A 7 11.28 6.63 -6.65
CA ILE A 7 10.32 5.53 -6.73
C ILE A 7 9.14 5.97 -7.61
N TRP A 8 8.92 5.27 -8.72
CA TRP A 8 7.69 5.36 -9.51
C TRP A 8 7.02 4.01 -9.44
N SER A 9 6.03 3.87 -8.57
CA SER A 9 5.50 2.55 -8.22
C SER A 9 4.03 2.38 -8.53
N ILE A 10 3.65 1.13 -8.76
CA ILE A 10 2.26 0.69 -8.81
C ILE A 10 2.04 -0.41 -7.79
N LEU A 11 0.88 -0.38 -7.10
CA LEU A 11 0.43 -1.45 -6.23
C LEU A 11 -0.41 -2.43 -7.04
N LEU A 12 -0.05 -3.72 -6.96
CA LEU A 12 -0.79 -4.81 -7.59
C LEU A 12 -1.14 -5.87 -6.54
N HIS A 13 -2.38 -6.34 -6.58
CA HIS A 13 -2.85 -7.40 -5.68
C HIS A 13 -2.48 -8.77 -6.22
N LEU A 14 -1.71 -9.54 -5.44
CA LEU A 14 -1.55 -10.97 -5.56
C LEU A 14 -2.62 -11.68 -4.72
N GLY A 15 -2.67 -11.40 -3.40
CA GLY A 15 -3.81 -11.64 -2.54
C GLY A 15 -4.73 -10.43 -2.48
N SER A 16 -6.02 -10.62 -2.25
CA SER A 16 -7.00 -9.53 -2.31
C SER A 16 -7.91 -9.43 -1.07
N ASN A 17 -7.76 -10.35 -0.11
CA ASN A 17 -8.65 -10.44 1.04
C ASN A 17 -8.30 -9.44 2.15
N MET A 18 -8.67 -8.17 1.95
CA MET A 18 -8.55 -7.14 2.99
C MET A 18 -9.75 -7.15 3.94
N TRP A 19 -10.96 -7.42 3.44
CA TRP A 19 -12.19 -7.41 4.21
C TRP A 19 -12.80 -8.83 4.33
N ALA A 20 -13.40 -9.13 5.50
CA ALA A 20 -14.04 -10.44 5.77
C ALA A 20 -15.40 -10.63 5.13
N LYS A 21 -15.91 -9.67 4.40
CA LYS A 21 -17.25 -9.65 3.83
C LYS A 21 -17.38 -10.69 2.71
N LYS A 22 -18.22 -11.70 2.91
CA LYS A 22 -18.44 -12.80 1.94
C LYS A 22 -19.59 -12.54 0.98
N GLU A 23 -20.58 -11.73 1.37
CA GLU A 23 -21.73 -11.37 0.57
C GLU A 23 -21.91 -9.86 0.54
N ARG A 24 -22.41 -9.41 -0.58
CA ARG A 24 -22.56 -8.00 -0.88
C ARG A 24 -23.78 -7.42 -0.18
N GLU A 25 -23.59 -6.58 0.81
CA GLU A 25 -24.52 -5.51 1.10
C GLU A 25 -24.13 -4.30 0.23
N LEU A 26 -25.03 -3.88 -0.62
CA LEU A 26 -24.81 -2.78 -1.58
C LEU A 26 -24.44 -1.50 -0.84
N CYS A 27 -23.21 -1.05 -0.94
CA CYS A 27 -22.78 0.21 -0.36
C CYS A 27 -23.37 1.36 -1.18
N SER A 28 -23.17 1.53 -2.39
CA SER A 28 -23.72 2.62 -3.21
C SER A 28 -23.82 2.21 -4.67
N PRO A 29 -24.86 2.66 -5.41
CA PRO A 29 -24.95 2.45 -6.85
C PRO A 29 -23.76 3.03 -7.61
N VAL A 30 -23.11 4.04 -7.07
CA VAL A 30 -21.94 4.74 -7.68
C VAL A 30 -20.67 3.88 -7.65
N TYR A 31 -20.53 2.97 -6.67
CA TYR A 31 -19.34 2.13 -6.50
C TYR A 31 -19.58 0.67 -6.88
N LYS A 32 -20.65 0.39 -7.62
CA LYS A 32 -21.09 -0.98 -7.93
C LYS A 32 -20.00 -1.84 -8.60
N ASP A 33 -19.21 -1.27 -9.47
CA ASP A 33 -18.17 -1.98 -10.22
C ASP A 33 -16.90 -2.24 -9.38
N TYR A 34 -16.72 -1.52 -8.28
CA TYR A 34 -15.60 -1.69 -7.35
C TYR A 34 -15.93 -2.64 -6.20
N ASP A 35 -17.20 -2.73 -5.80
CA ASP A 35 -17.64 -3.56 -4.68
C ASP A 35 -17.32 -5.05 -4.87
N ASP A 36 -17.30 -5.56 -6.12
CA ASP A 36 -16.94 -6.93 -6.40
C ASP A 36 -15.46 -7.23 -6.15
N ASP A 37 -14.60 -6.20 -6.22
CA ASP A 37 -13.16 -6.34 -5.96
C ASP A 37 -12.87 -6.47 -4.45
N PHE A 38 -13.81 -6.10 -3.58
CA PHE A 38 -13.64 -6.04 -2.13
C PHE A 38 -14.36 -7.15 -1.35
N VAL A 39 -14.82 -8.19 -2.03
CA VAL A 39 -15.44 -9.36 -1.40
C VAL A 39 -14.38 -10.39 -1.03
N TYR A 40 -14.50 -10.99 0.17
CA TYR A 40 -13.63 -12.09 0.56
C TYR A 40 -13.80 -13.31 -0.38
N ARG A 41 -12.69 -13.87 -0.80
CA ARG A 41 -12.63 -15.07 -1.66
C ARG A 41 -11.71 -16.10 -1.04
N ASP A 42 -12.15 -17.35 -1.05
CA ASP A 42 -11.37 -18.48 -0.57
C ASP A 42 -10.42 -19.09 -1.61
N HIS A 43 -10.37 -18.50 -2.81
CA HIS A 43 -9.53 -18.91 -3.92
C HIS A 43 -8.87 -17.72 -4.60
N MET A 44 -7.75 -17.99 -5.30
CA MET A 44 -6.98 -16.95 -6.00
C MET A 44 -7.78 -16.26 -7.08
N HIS A 45 -7.73 -14.93 -7.06
CA HIS A 45 -8.35 -14.06 -8.07
C HIS A 45 -7.33 -13.28 -8.89
N CYS A 46 -6.04 -13.58 -8.72
CA CYS A 46 -4.98 -13.04 -9.54
C CYS A 46 -4.80 -13.90 -10.80
N ASP A 47 -5.13 -13.35 -11.97
CA ASP A 47 -4.88 -13.98 -13.25
C ASP A 47 -3.41 -13.82 -13.62
N ARG A 48 -2.69 -14.95 -13.75
CA ARG A 48 -1.24 -14.98 -14.03
C ARG A 48 -0.87 -14.32 -15.35
N GLU A 49 -1.73 -14.41 -16.37
CA GLU A 49 -1.49 -13.79 -17.67
C GLU A 49 -1.63 -12.27 -17.58
N VAL A 50 -2.67 -11.79 -16.89
CA VAL A 50 -2.87 -10.35 -16.64
C VAL A 50 -1.72 -9.79 -15.80
N TRP A 51 -1.35 -10.48 -14.73
CA TRP A 51 -0.21 -10.11 -13.88
C TRP A 51 1.07 -9.92 -14.72
N ARG A 52 1.36 -10.91 -15.57
CA ARG A 52 2.55 -10.87 -16.41
C ARG A 52 2.52 -9.72 -17.41
N LYS A 53 1.42 -9.56 -18.13
CA LYS A 53 1.27 -8.50 -19.15
C LYS A 53 1.32 -7.10 -18.53
N VAL A 54 0.69 -6.91 -17.37
CA VAL A 54 0.73 -5.64 -16.65
C VAL A 54 2.17 -5.32 -16.23
N THR A 55 2.86 -6.26 -15.56
CA THR A 55 4.23 -6.03 -15.09
C THR A 55 5.24 -5.85 -16.25
N GLU A 56 5.03 -6.48 -17.40
CA GLU A 56 5.84 -6.26 -18.62
C GLU A 56 5.64 -4.87 -19.21
N PHE A 57 4.48 -4.25 -19.04
CA PHE A 57 4.15 -2.92 -19.54
C PHE A 57 4.69 -1.78 -18.66
N LEU A 58 4.95 -2.03 -17.38
CA LEU A 58 5.32 -0.98 -16.42
C LEU A 58 6.57 -0.17 -16.83
N PRO A 59 7.69 -0.79 -17.28
CA PRO A 59 8.87 -0.04 -17.69
C PRO A 59 8.61 0.91 -18.88
N GLU A 60 7.72 0.55 -19.80
CA GLU A 60 7.33 1.41 -20.93
C GLU A 60 6.63 2.70 -20.44
N CYS A 61 5.96 2.64 -19.27
CA CYS A 61 5.37 3.79 -18.61
C CYS A 61 6.37 4.56 -17.72
N GLY A 62 7.65 4.15 -17.66
CA GLY A 62 8.64 4.72 -16.75
C GLY A 62 8.40 4.38 -15.27
N ILE A 63 7.62 3.33 -14.99
CA ILE A 63 7.47 2.78 -13.65
C ILE A 63 8.63 1.84 -13.38
N ASN A 64 9.27 2.00 -12.22
CA ASN A 64 10.46 1.25 -11.83
C ASN A 64 10.26 0.36 -10.60
N THR A 65 9.08 0.38 -10.00
CA THR A 65 8.82 -0.33 -8.74
C THR A 65 7.42 -0.94 -8.74
N VAL A 66 7.31 -2.19 -8.30
CA VAL A 66 6.02 -2.87 -8.05
C VAL A 66 5.88 -3.11 -6.56
N ILE A 67 4.76 -2.66 -5.98
CA ILE A 67 4.35 -3.03 -4.64
C ILE A 67 3.43 -4.24 -4.77
N VAL A 68 3.89 -5.39 -4.31
CA VAL A 68 3.14 -6.65 -4.36
C VAL A 68 2.33 -6.81 -3.09
N ASP A 69 1.01 -6.63 -3.18
CA ASP A 69 0.10 -6.92 -2.07
C ASP A 69 -0.11 -8.43 -1.97
N ILE A 70 0.57 -9.06 -1.00
CA ILE A 70 0.69 -10.51 -0.90
C ILE A 70 -0.53 -11.10 -0.20
N GLY A 71 -0.91 -10.55 0.97
CA GLY A 71 -1.98 -11.08 1.80
C GLY A 71 -1.87 -12.61 1.98
N ASP A 72 -2.94 -13.28 1.63
CA ASP A 72 -3.10 -14.74 1.65
C ASP A 72 -2.82 -15.42 0.30
N GLY A 73 -2.26 -14.67 -0.65
CA GLY A 73 -1.98 -15.14 -2.01
C GLY A 73 -0.72 -16.01 -2.16
N VAL A 74 0.00 -16.30 -1.07
CA VAL A 74 1.22 -17.13 -1.07
C VAL A 74 1.17 -18.13 0.07
N VAL A 75 1.61 -19.37 -0.20
CA VAL A 75 1.77 -20.40 0.84
C VAL A 75 3.09 -20.16 1.58
N LEU A 76 3.00 -19.62 2.79
CA LEU A 76 4.15 -19.44 3.68
C LEU A 76 4.42 -20.72 4.49
N ASP A 77 5.70 -21.04 4.75
CA ASP A 77 6.05 -22.22 5.55
C ASP A 77 5.69 -22.02 7.03
N SER A 78 5.82 -20.79 7.52
CA SER A 78 5.50 -20.46 8.92
C SER A 78 4.00 -20.52 9.21
N HIS A 79 3.16 -20.17 8.23
CA HIS A 79 1.71 -20.07 8.37
C HIS A 79 0.98 -20.52 7.09
N PRO A 80 1.07 -21.81 6.70
CA PRO A 80 0.42 -22.30 5.49
C PRO A 80 -1.11 -22.22 5.56
N GLU A 81 -1.69 -22.18 6.76
CA GLU A 81 -3.12 -22.11 7.02
C GLU A 81 -3.77 -20.80 6.58
N ILE A 82 -3.00 -19.71 6.40
CA ILE A 82 -3.59 -18.46 5.90
C ILE A 82 -3.81 -18.49 4.39
N ALA A 83 -3.08 -19.32 3.65
CA ALA A 83 -3.18 -19.36 2.21
C ALA A 83 -4.61 -19.73 1.74
N ILE A 84 -5.04 -19.11 0.65
CA ILE A 84 -6.27 -19.46 -0.05
C ILE A 84 -6.02 -20.50 -1.13
N ASP A 85 -7.09 -21.14 -1.63
CA ASP A 85 -6.97 -22.13 -2.67
C ASP A 85 -6.34 -21.52 -3.95
N GLY A 86 -5.37 -22.22 -4.53
CA GLY A 86 -4.61 -21.74 -5.68
C GLY A 86 -3.57 -20.65 -5.36
N ALA A 87 -3.31 -20.35 -4.09
CA ALA A 87 -2.20 -19.46 -3.70
C ALA A 87 -0.87 -19.91 -4.30
N TRP A 88 -0.02 -18.96 -4.64
CA TRP A 88 1.28 -19.27 -5.21
C TRP A 88 2.20 -19.93 -4.19
N THR A 89 3.02 -20.86 -4.65
CA THR A 89 4.15 -21.35 -3.84
C THR A 89 5.23 -20.27 -3.72
N LYS A 90 6.09 -20.39 -2.72
CA LYS A 90 7.26 -19.51 -2.56
C LYS A 90 8.18 -19.54 -3.78
N ASP A 91 8.35 -20.72 -4.39
CA ASP A 91 9.21 -20.86 -5.57
C ASP A 91 8.62 -20.18 -6.80
N GLU A 92 7.29 -20.25 -6.99
CA GLU A 92 6.59 -19.51 -8.04
C GLU A 92 6.76 -17.99 -7.85
N LEU A 93 6.58 -17.50 -6.62
CA LEU A 93 6.77 -16.06 -6.35
C LEU A 93 8.22 -15.63 -6.51
N ARG A 94 9.21 -16.42 -6.04
CA ARG A 94 10.64 -16.14 -6.28
C ARG A 94 10.98 -16.07 -7.76
N ALA A 95 10.47 -17.00 -8.55
CA ALA A 95 10.69 -16.99 -10.00
C ALA A 95 10.11 -15.73 -10.64
N ASP A 96 8.95 -15.29 -10.19
CA ASP A 96 8.30 -14.09 -10.73
C ASP A 96 8.98 -12.79 -10.26
N ILE A 97 9.40 -12.70 -8.99
CA ILE A 97 10.24 -11.60 -8.49
C ILE A 97 11.51 -11.45 -9.35
N LYS A 98 12.20 -12.58 -9.62
CA LYS A 98 13.37 -12.58 -10.50
C LYS A 98 13.04 -12.10 -11.92
N ARG A 99 11.89 -12.53 -12.47
CA ARG A 99 11.41 -12.07 -13.78
C ARG A 99 11.18 -10.56 -13.78
N MET A 100 10.49 -10.01 -12.78
CA MET A 100 10.23 -8.57 -12.67
C MET A 100 11.52 -7.78 -12.50
N ARG A 101 12.47 -8.26 -11.69
CA ARG A 101 13.80 -7.65 -11.56
C ARG A 101 14.59 -7.64 -12.88
N ASN A 102 14.45 -8.67 -13.71
CA ASN A 102 15.05 -8.70 -15.06
C ASN A 102 14.41 -7.69 -16.02
N LEU A 103 13.20 -7.22 -15.75
CA LEU A 103 12.57 -6.10 -16.45
C LEU A 103 13.03 -4.72 -15.93
N GLY A 104 13.95 -4.68 -14.97
CA GLY A 104 14.41 -3.44 -14.33
C GLY A 104 13.50 -2.93 -13.21
N LEU A 105 12.55 -3.74 -12.74
CA LEU A 105 11.62 -3.37 -11.68
C LEU A 105 12.19 -3.73 -10.29
N GLU A 106 12.15 -2.78 -9.36
CA GLU A 106 12.25 -3.09 -7.94
C GLU A 106 10.94 -3.73 -7.48
N VAL A 107 11.02 -4.77 -6.66
CA VAL A 107 9.83 -5.50 -6.17
C VAL A 107 9.78 -5.40 -4.65
N ILE A 108 8.73 -4.76 -4.14
CA ILE A 108 8.53 -4.45 -2.72
C ILE A 108 7.32 -5.23 -2.21
N PRO A 109 7.45 -6.01 -1.12
CA PRO A 109 6.32 -6.71 -0.52
C PRO A 109 5.40 -5.76 0.24
N LYS A 110 4.10 -6.09 0.24
CA LYS A 110 3.11 -5.48 1.10
C LYS A 110 2.24 -6.56 1.75
N CYS A 111 2.03 -6.44 3.05
CA CYS A 111 0.93 -7.07 3.79
C CYS A 111 0.28 -6.03 4.69
N ASN A 112 -1.04 -5.97 4.71
CA ASN A 112 -1.73 -4.96 5.50
C ASN A 112 -2.02 -5.47 6.91
N PHE A 113 -1.32 -4.92 7.92
CA PHE A 113 -1.48 -5.22 9.33
C PHE A 113 -2.45 -4.29 10.06
N SER A 114 -3.24 -3.51 9.31
CA SER A 114 -4.37 -2.77 9.87
C SER A 114 -5.47 -3.72 10.33
N CYS A 115 -6.07 -3.43 11.49
CA CYS A 115 -7.26 -4.16 11.95
C CYS A 115 -8.46 -4.00 11.01
N GLY A 116 -8.49 -2.93 10.21
CA GLY A 116 -9.51 -2.68 9.18
C GLY A 116 -9.35 -3.55 7.92
N HIS A 117 -8.15 -4.05 7.66
CA HIS A 117 -7.80 -4.75 6.41
C HIS A 117 -7.10 -6.09 6.67
N SER A 118 -7.56 -6.84 7.66
CA SER A 118 -6.88 -8.01 8.22
C SER A 118 -7.49 -9.36 7.85
N ALA A 119 -8.49 -9.41 6.95
CA ALA A 119 -9.20 -10.66 6.65
C ALA A 119 -8.28 -11.78 6.12
N TRP A 120 -7.19 -11.43 5.44
CA TRP A 120 -6.16 -12.35 4.97
C TRP A 120 -5.47 -13.11 6.11
N MET A 121 -5.46 -12.56 7.32
CA MET A 121 -4.89 -13.21 8.52
C MET A 121 -5.80 -14.28 9.12
N LYS A 122 -7.02 -14.46 8.59
CA LYS A 122 -8.03 -15.39 9.11
C LYS A 122 -8.25 -15.19 10.62
N GLU A 123 -8.10 -16.23 11.44
CA GLU A 123 -8.32 -16.16 12.89
C GLU A 123 -7.35 -15.22 13.63
N TYR A 124 -6.13 -15.05 13.12
CA TYR A 124 -5.15 -14.15 13.73
C TYR A 124 -5.61 -12.68 13.73
N ALA A 125 -6.47 -12.29 12.79
CA ALA A 125 -7.06 -10.94 12.75
C ALA A 125 -7.80 -10.57 14.04
N TYR A 126 -8.30 -11.56 14.77
CA TYR A 126 -9.06 -11.38 16.01
C TYR A 126 -8.23 -11.55 17.28
N MET A 127 -6.94 -11.87 17.16
CA MET A 127 -6.03 -12.14 18.28
C MET A 127 -5.12 -10.93 18.61
N VAL A 128 -5.43 -9.75 18.07
CA VAL A 128 -4.62 -8.53 18.23
C VAL A 128 -4.29 -8.27 19.70
N GLY A 129 -3.03 -7.99 19.99
CA GLY A 129 -2.54 -7.74 21.35
C GLY A 129 -2.16 -8.98 22.14
N THR A 130 -2.30 -10.19 21.58
CA THR A 130 -1.84 -11.44 22.21
C THR A 130 -0.44 -11.85 21.74
N GLU A 131 0.26 -12.68 22.49
CA GLU A 131 1.54 -13.23 22.09
C GLU A 131 1.43 -14.08 20.80
N THR A 132 0.30 -14.77 20.60
CA THR A 132 0.02 -15.52 19.36
C THR A 132 -0.01 -14.59 18.15
N TYR A 133 -0.69 -13.46 18.25
CA TYR A 133 -0.73 -12.45 17.19
C TYR A 133 0.67 -11.87 16.90
N TYR A 134 1.42 -11.54 17.94
CA TYR A 134 2.74 -10.97 17.75
C TYR A 134 3.71 -11.97 17.13
N LYS A 135 3.64 -13.25 17.55
CA LYS A 135 4.44 -14.30 16.92
C LYS A 135 4.07 -14.47 15.44
N PHE A 136 2.79 -14.52 15.13
CA PHE A 136 2.30 -14.56 13.75
C PHE A 136 2.87 -13.40 12.91
N CYS A 137 2.78 -12.17 13.40
CA CYS A 137 3.32 -11.00 12.69
C CYS A 137 4.83 -11.10 12.47
N ASP A 138 5.58 -11.51 13.51
CA ASP A 138 7.03 -11.65 13.45
C ASP A 138 7.44 -12.74 12.43
N ASP A 139 6.75 -13.87 12.42
CA ASP A 139 7.00 -15.00 11.50
C ASP A 139 6.72 -14.59 10.04
N VAL A 140 5.54 -14.02 9.77
CA VAL A 140 5.11 -13.63 8.42
C VAL A 140 6.02 -12.54 7.84
N VAL A 141 6.29 -11.48 8.60
CA VAL A 141 7.17 -10.39 8.12
C VAL A 141 8.57 -10.91 7.86
N SER A 142 9.09 -11.77 8.74
CA SER A 142 10.43 -12.33 8.60
C SER A 142 10.57 -13.20 7.37
N GLU A 143 9.63 -14.13 7.16
CA GLU A 143 9.64 -15.04 6.02
C GLU A 143 9.48 -14.29 4.68
N ILE A 144 8.63 -13.28 4.64
CA ILE A 144 8.45 -12.47 3.43
C ILE A 144 9.70 -11.63 3.12
N ILE A 145 10.36 -11.04 4.13
CA ILE A 145 11.63 -10.33 3.93
C ILE A 145 12.67 -11.26 3.32
N GLU A 146 12.78 -12.48 3.83
CA GLU A 146 13.69 -13.50 3.28
C GLU A 146 13.30 -13.92 1.85
N LEU A 147 12.00 -14.12 1.59
CA LEU A 147 11.47 -14.47 0.26
C LEU A 147 11.79 -13.41 -0.81
N PHE A 148 11.87 -12.14 -0.42
CA PHE A 148 12.20 -11.00 -1.29
C PHE A 148 13.69 -10.61 -1.27
N ASP A 149 14.58 -11.44 -0.71
CA ASP A 149 16.03 -11.20 -0.60
C ASP A 149 16.36 -9.87 0.10
N THR A 150 15.77 -9.62 1.26
CA THR A 150 15.94 -8.39 2.04
C THR A 150 15.61 -7.14 1.21
N PRO A 151 14.34 -6.90 0.88
CA PRO A 151 13.93 -5.78 0.06
C PRO A 151 14.21 -4.46 0.79
N ARG A 152 14.43 -3.39 0.04
CA ARG A 152 14.69 -2.06 0.60
C ARG A 152 13.57 -1.58 1.54
N PHE A 153 12.31 -1.93 1.21
CA PHE A 153 11.13 -1.56 1.97
C PHE A 153 10.17 -2.74 2.14
N PHE A 154 9.34 -2.68 3.19
CA PHE A 154 8.16 -3.52 3.38
C PHE A 154 6.96 -2.62 3.71
N HIS A 155 5.90 -2.68 2.91
CA HIS A 155 4.71 -1.89 3.15
C HIS A 155 3.75 -2.63 4.10
N LEU A 156 3.57 -2.07 5.30
CA LEU A 156 2.83 -2.72 6.41
C LEU A 156 1.35 -2.31 6.50
N GLY A 157 0.90 -1.39 5.66
CA GLY A 157 -0.47 -0.86 5.74
C GLY A 157 -0.69 0.08 6.92
N LEU A 158 -1.44 -0.34 7.94
CA LEU A 158 -1.73 0.34 9.22
C LEU A 158 -2.71 1.53 9.14
N GLU A 159 -3.46 1.68 8.07
CA GLU A 159 -4.50 2.69 7.88
C GLU A 159 -5.89 2.22 8.37
N GLU A 160 -6.84 3.15 8.44
CA GLU A 160 -8.29 2.90 8.61
C GLU A 160 -8.67 1.98 9.78
N GLU A 161 -8.06 2.18 10.94
CA GLU A 161 -8.37 1.43 12.17
C GLU A 161 -9.42 2.10 13.06
N ASP A 162 -10.22 2.97 12.54
CA ASP A 162 -11.37 3.52 13.28
C ASP A 162 -12.64 2.66 13.12
N ALA A 163 -13.60 2.90 13.99
CA ALA A 163 -14.85 2.12 14.01
C ALA A 163 -15.68 2.34 12.74
N ASP A 164 -15.57 3.49 12.09
CA ASP A 164 -16.34 3.83 10.90
C ASP A 164 -15.85 3.04 9.68
N ALA A 165 -14.53 2.92 9.52
CA ALA A 165 -13.93 2.08 8.49
C ALA A 165 -14.25 0.60 8.67
N GLN A 166 -14.43 0.15 9.92
CA GLN A 166 -14.69 -1.24 10.28
C GLN A 166 -16.18 -1.59 10.48
N LYS A 167 -17.10 -0.67 10.21
CA LYS A 167 -18.56 -0.88 10.48
C LYS A 167 -19.16 -2.10 9.79
N ASN A 168 -18.56 -2.57 8.71
CA ASN A 168 -18.99 -3.74 7.95
C ASN A 168 -18.21 -5.01 8.29
N GLN A 169 -17.30 -4.96 9.26
CA GLN A 169 -16.56 -6.13 9.74
C GLN A 169 -17.39 -6.89 10.78
N PRO A 170 -17.26 -8.22 10.89
CA PRO A 170 -17.94 -9.01 11.94
C PRO A 170 -17.57 -8.54 13.34
N ILE A 171 -16.32 -8.10 13.54
CA ILE A 171 -15.79 -7.56 14.78
C ILE A 171 -14.92 -6.36 14.44
N ALA A 172 -15.21 -5.20 15.02
CA ALA A 172 -14.35 -4.03 14.92
C ALA A 172 -13.33 -4.02 16.06
N ILE A 173 -12.05 -3.91 15.71
CA ILE A 173 -10.96 -3.78 16.68
C ILE A 173 -10.35 -2.40 16.52
N VAL A 174 -10.57 -1.53 17.49
CA VAL A 174 -10.01 -0.18 17.53
C VAL A 174 -9.01 -0.10 18.67
N ARG A 175 -7.74 0.01 18.35
CA ARG A 175 -6.66 0.11 19.34
C ARG A 175 -6.59 1.52 19.92
N ALA A 176 -6.41 1.63 21.23
CA ALA A 176 -6.02 2.90 21.84
C ALA A 176 -4.70 3.39 21.22
N PRO A 177 -4.50 4.71 21.03
CA PRO A 177 -3.33 5.24 20.30
C PRO A 177 -1.98 4.73 20.80
N ALA A 178 -1.78 4.66 22.13
CA ALA A 178 -0.54 4.13 22.72
C ALA A 178 -0.33 2.63 22.41
N ILE A 179 -1.41 1.86 22.34
CA ILE A 179 -1.36 0.44 21.97
C ILE A 179 -1.01 0.30 20.50
N LYS A 180 -1.67 1.07 19.64
CA LYS A 180 -1.38 1.08 18.19
C LYS A 180 0.08 1.46 17.91
N MET A 181 0.60 2.49 18.58
CA MET A 181 2.00 2.91 18.44
C MET A 181 2.96 1.80 18.88
N ARG A 182 2.72 1.20 20.05
CA ARG A 182 3.53 0.08 20.56
C ARG A 182 3.56 -1.09 19.57
N ASP A 183 2.41 -1.49 19.04
CA ASP A 183 2.29 -2.62 18.13
C ASP A 183 2.95 -2.32 16.77
N ALA A 184 2.79 -1.08 16.27
CA ALA A 184 3.47 -0.63 15.05
C ALA A 184 5.00 -0.59 15.22
N LEU A 185 5.50 -0.07 16.35
CA LEU A 185 6.94 -0.07 16.65
C LEU A 185 7.51 -1.48 16.69
N ARG A 186 6.75 -2.47 17.16
CA ARG A 186 7.16 -3.87 17.12
C ARG A 186 7.35 -4.35 15.67
N LEU A 187 6.37 -4.11 14.78
CA LEU A 187 6.46 -4.45 13.35
C LEU A 187 7.62 -3.72 12.66
N PHE A 188 7.82 -2.43 12.97
CA PHE A 188 8.94 -1.67 12.42
C PHE A 188 10.29 -2.27 12.85
N ASN A 189 10.42 -2.68 14.10
CA ASN A 189 11.64 -3.32 14.60
C ASN A 189 11.91 -4.66 13.93
N VAL A 190 10.88 -5.45 13.60
CA VAL A 190 11.06 -6.70 12.82
C VAL A 190 11.65 -6.39 11.46
N CYS A 191 11.16 -5.37 10.75
CA CYS A 191 11.71 -4.94 9.47
C CYS A 191 13.15 -4.42 9.61
N ILE A 192 13.37 -3.45 10.50
CA ILE A 192 14.65 -2.74 10.65
C ILE A 192 15.76 -3.70 11.07
N SER A 193 15.49 -4.62 12.01
CA SER A 193 16.46 -5.61 12.46
C SER A 193 16.89 -6.59 11.36
N ARG A 194 16.15 -6.68 10.27
CA ARG A 194 16.43 -7.49 9.08
C ARG A 194 16.94 -6.67 7.88
N GLY A 195 17.26 -5.39 8.10
CA GLY A 195 17.82 -4.53 7.04
C GLY A 195 16.77 -3.98 6.07
N THR A 196 15.47 -4.11 6.38
CA THR A 196 14.36 -3.62 5.56
C THR A 196 13.72 -2.41 6.23
N ARG A 197 13.40 -1.34 5.48
CA ARG A 197 12.71 -0.18 6.01
C ARG A 197 11.19 -0.38 6.00
N PRO A 198 10.48 -0.08 7.10
CA PRO A 198 9.02 -0.10 7.12
C PRO A 198 8.44 1.04 6.29
N TRP A 199 7.31 0.77 5.63
CA TRP A 199 6.53 1.71 4.83
C TRP A 199 5.06 1.60 5.23
N ILE A 200 4.36 2.72 5.45
CA ILE A 200 2.97 2.72 5.90
C ILE A 200 2.11 3.72 5.13
N TRP A 201 0.81 3.48 5.10
CA TRP A 201 -0.16 4.49 4.74
C TRP A 201 -0.24 5.55 5.82
N THR A 202 -0.34 6.82 5.42
CA THR A 202 -0.36 7.94 6.36
C THR A 202 -1.26 9.05 5.84
N ASP A 203 -2.47 9.09 6.31
CA ASP A 203 -3.40 10.20 6.15
C ASP A 203 -3.66 10.84 7.53
N GLN A 204 -4.49 11.88 7.61
CA GLN A 204 -4.79 12.52 8.90
C GLN A 204 -5.47 11.54 9.88
N ARG A 205 -6.38 10.66 9.40
CA ARG A 205 -7.04 9.66 10.26
C ARG A 205 -6.03 8.68 10.86
N THR A 206 -5.05 8.27 10.08
CA THR A 206 -3.94 7.43 10.56
C THR A 206 -3.12 8.14 11.61
N ILE A 207 -2.75 9.41 11.40
CA ILE A 207 -2.04 10.23 12.39
C ILE A 207 -2.84 10.34 13.69
N ASP A 208 -4.13 10.60 13.60
CA ASP A 208 -5.04 10.71 14.76
C ASP A 208 -5.15 9.38 15.52
N ALA A 209 -5.20 8.26 14.80
CA ALA A 209 -5.23 6.92 15.39
C ALA A 209 -3.92 6.55 16.13
N PHE A 210 -2.81 7.22 15.81
CA PHE A 210 -1.54 7.13 16.53
C PHE A 210 -1.41 8.16 17.68
N GLY A 211 -2.45 8.93 17.99
CA GLY A 211 -2.47 9.90 19.09
C GLY A 211 -2.35 11.35 18.67
N GLY A 212 -2.52 11.64 17.37
CA GLY A 212 -2.47 12.98 16.81
C GLY A 212 -1.05 13.46 16.47
N ASP A 213 -0.98 14.70 16.01
CA ASP A 213 0.22 15.28 15.40
C ASP A 213 1.47 15.20 16.29
N GLU A 214 1.36 15.54 17.58
CA GLU A 214 2.49 15.58 18.50
C GLU A 214 3.02 14.17 18.83
N ALA A 215 2.11 13.24 19.15
CA ALA A 215 2.47 11.86 19.47
C ALA A 215 3.09 11.18 18.24
N PHE A 216 2.48 11.36 17.06
CA PHE A 216 2.99 10.80 15.81
C PHE A 216 4.39 11.34 15.50
N ARG A 217 4.57 12.66 15.50
CA ARG A 217 5.84 13.31 15.20
C ARG A 217 6.96 12.90 16.15
N SER A 218 6.68 12.78 17.44
CA SER A 218 7.70 12.49 18.46
C SER A 218 8.08 11.03 18.57
N GLN A 219 7.18 10.09 18.22
CA GLN A 219 7.37 8.65 18.43
C GLN A 219 7.63 7.87 17.13
N MET A 220 7.22 8.41 15.97
CA MET A 220 7.41 7.74 14.68
C MET A 220 8.89 7.71 14.29
N PRO A 221 9.49 6.52 14.06
CA PRO A 221 10.87 6.41 13.64
C PRO A 221 11.12 7.07 12.28
N ARG A 222 12.29 7.68 12.11
CA ARG A 222 12.66 8.37 10.86
C ARG A 222 12.91 7.42 9.69
N GLU A 223 13.14 6.17 9.97
CA GLU A 223 13.29 5.09 9.00
C GLU A 223 11.99 4.76 8.28
N VAL A 224 10.85 5.07 8.90
CA VAL A 224 9.52 4.78 8.31
C VAL A 224 9.29 5.67 7.09
N LEU A 225 8.90 5.04 5.99
CA LEU A 225 8.45 5.72 4.77
C LEU A 225 6.94 5.88 4.81
N HIS A 226 6.44 7.04 4.39
CA HIS A 226 5.04 7.40 4.50
C HIS A 226 4.36 7.52 3.14
N SER A 227 3.14 7.00 3.00
CA SER A 227 2.28 7.22 1.84
C SER A 227 1.01 7.94 2.25
N VAL A 228 0.98 9.24 2.04
CA VAL A 228 -0.28 9.99 2.09
C VAL A 228 -1.05 9.68 0.82
N TRP A 229 -2.27 9.18 0.97
CA TRP A 229 -3.13 8.83 -0.15
C TRP A 229 -4.29 9.81 -0.31
N TYR A 230 -4.61 10.11 -1.57
CA TYR A 230 -5.76 10.93 -1.93
C TYR A 230 -6.18 10.63 -3.36
N TYR A 231 -7.47 10.42 -3.60
CA TYR A 231 -8.00 9.94 -4.87
C TYR A 231 -8.94 10.92 -5.56
N GLY A 232 -9.19 12.07 -4.94
CA GLY A 232 -10.03 13.12 -5.48
C GLY A 232 -9.27 14.15 -6.33
N ILE A 233 -9.97 15.19 -6.71
CA ILE A 233 -9.41 16.31 -7.48
C ILE A 233 -8.64 17.25 -6.55
N ILE A 234 -7.40 17.58 -6.91
CA ILE A 234 -6.65 18.65 -6.24
C ILE A 234 -6.48 19.82 -7.22
N ARG A 235 -7.25 20.86 -7.00
CA ARG A 235 -7.13 22.10 -7.80
C ARG A 235 -5.93 22.92 -7.30
N ASP A 236 -5.08 23.36 -8.22
CA ASP A 236 -3.94 24.24 -7.91
C ASP A 236 -4.44 25.69 -7.81
N THR A 237 -4.99 26.01 -6.66
CA THR A 237 -5.52 27.33 -6.32
C THR A 237 -4.71 27.97 -5.20
N GLU A 238 -4.81 29.29 -5.05
CA GLU A 238 -4.23 29.98 -3.89
C GLU A 238 -4.72 29.34 -2.59
N GLY A 239 -3.80 29.08 -1.64
CA GLY A 239 -4.12 28.46 -0.36
C GLY A 239 -4.40 26.94 -0.45
N VAL A 240 -3.99 26.24 -1.52
CA VAL A 240 -4.24 24.81 -1.67
C VAL A 240 -3.63 23.98 -0.54
N LEU A 241 -2.49 24.39 0.02
CA LEU A 241 -1.83 23.71 1.14
C LEU A 241 -2.60 23.82 2.46
N GLU A 242 -3.51 24.78 2.57
CA GLU A 242 -4.36 25.01 3.75
C GLU A 242 -5.77 24.44 3.56
N THR A 243 -6.26 24.43 2.31
CA THR A 243 -7.66 24.13 2.01
C THR A 243 -7.90 22.69 1.56
N ASN A 244 -6.89 22.05 0.92
CA ASN A 244 -6.99 20.66 0.51
C ASN A 244 -6.32 19.72 1.55
N SER A 245 -7.06 18.75 2.05
CA SER A 245 -6.60 17.83 3.12
C SER A 245 -5.33 17.06 2.76
N ALA A 246 -5.22 16.62 1.51
CA ALA A 246 -4.03 15.87 1.07
C ALA A 246 -2.80 16.79 0.92
N ALA A 247 -2.96 17.94 0.27
CA ALA A 247 -1.87 18.90 0.11
C ALA A 247 -1.34 19.37 1.49
N LYS A 248 -2.24 19.60 2.44
CA LYS A 248 -1.91 19.87 3.84
C LYS A 248 -1.14 18.73 4.50
N ALA A 249 -1.54 17.49 4.26
CA ALA A 249 -0.85 16.31 4.82
C ALA A 249 0.54 16.10 4.20
N PHE A 250 0.69 16.28 2.88
CA PHE A 250 2.01 16.24 2.22
C PHE A 250 2.97 17.27 2.82
N LYS A 251 2.47 18.52 2.98
CA LYS A 251 3.26 19.59 3.58
C LYS A 251 3.62 19.29 5.05
N LYS A 252 2.65 18.79 5.83
CA LYS A 252 2.84 18.45 7.25
C LYS A 252 3.98 17.45 7.43
N LEU A 253 4.02 16.35 6.67
CA LEU A 253 5.09 15.37 6.75
C LEU A 253 6.44 15.95 6.34
N ALA A 254 6.47 16.80 5.29
CA ALA A 254 7.68 17.48 4.88
C ALA A 254 8.22 18.43 5.95
N ASP A 255 7.35 19.24 6.57
CA ASP A 255 7.71 20.16 7.68
C ASP A 255 8.23 19.38 8.91
N TRP A 256 7.80 18.14 9.10
CA TRP A 256 8.32 17.25 10.14
C TRP A 256 9.63 16.54 9.75
N GLY A 257 10.12 16.74 8.53
CA GLY A 257 11.32 16.08 7.98
C GLY A 257 11.13 14.59 7.72
N MET A 258 9.89 14.14 7.50
CA MET A 258 9.57 12.76 7.18
C MET A 258 9.63 12.52 5.68
N GLN A 259 10.08 11.32 5.30
CA GLN A 259 10.16 10.90 3.90
C GLN A 259 8.82 10.32 3.44
N GLN A 260 8.39 10.67 2.23
CA GLN A 260 7.09 10.24 1.74
C GLN A 260 7.09 9.84 0.26
N VAL A 261 6.16 8.97 -0.07
CA VAL A 261 5.76 8.57 -1.42
C VAL A 261 4.26 8.86 -1.54
N PRO A 262 3.88 10.09 -1.94
CA PRO A 262 2.49 10.45 -2.15
C PRO A 262 1.79 9.47 -3.09
N THR A 263 0.57 9.04 -2.71
CA THR A 263 -0.15 7.99 -3.42
C THR A 263 -1.38 8.53 -4.11
N CYS A 264 -1.48 8.22 -5.39
CA CYS A 264 -2.60 8.53 -6.26
C CYS A 264 -3.35 7.26 -6.65
N SER A 265 -4.53 7.43 -7.27
CA SER A 265 -5.35 6.34 -7.78
C SER A 265 -6.17 6.77 -8.99
N THR A 266 -6.54 5.80 -9.81
CA THR A 266 -7.58 5.97 -10.83
C THR A 266 -8.98 5.62 -10.33
N TRP A 267 -9.12 5.30 -9.04
CA TRP A 267 -10.34 4.79 -8.44
C TRP A 267 -11.52 5.78 -8.49
N SER A 268 -11.32 7.03 -8.05
CA SER A 268 -12.39 8.04 -8.06
C SER A 268 -12.16 9.18 -9.06
N TRP A 269 -10.91 9.41 -9.47
CA TRP A 269 -10.56 10.44 -10.43
C TRP A 269 -9.37 10.03 -11.30
N HIS A 270 -9.61 9.78 -12.57
CA HIS A 270 -8.60 9.25 -13.50
C HIS A 270 -7.41 10.20 -13.77
N LEU A 271 -7.53 11.50 -13.50
CA LEU A 271 -6.41 12.45 -13.58
C LEU A 271 -5.73 12.71 -12.22
N ASN A 272 -6.06 11.94 -11.20
CA ASN A 272 -5.54 12.13 -9.84
C ASN A 272 -4.01 12.08 -9.77
N ALA A 273 -3.37 11.18 -10.52
CA ALA A 273 -1.89 11.11 -10.58
C ALA A 273 -1.28 12.45 -11.00
N LYS A 274 -1.82 13.08 -12.04
CA LYS A 274 -1.39 14.40 -12.50
C LYS A 274 -1.53 15.46 -11.40
N ASP A 275 -2.65 15.47 -10.67
CA ASP A 275 -2.89 16.44 -9.62
C ASP A 275 -1.95 16.27 -8.44
N VAL A 276 -1.77 15.03 -7.95
CA VAL A 276 -0.87 14.71 -6.83
C VAL A 276 0.57 15.07 -7.18
N VAL A 277 1.08 14.61 -8.34
CA VAL A 277 2.46 14.88 -8.76
C VAL A 277 2.69 16.37 -8.95
N ARG A 278 1.75 17.11 -9.57
CA ARG A 278 1.82 18.56 -9.75
C ARG A 278 1.94 19.30 -8.41
N ILE A 279 1.07 19.00 -7.46
CA ILE A 279 1.06 19.70 -6.17
C ILE A 279 2.34 19.41 -5.39
N CYS A 280 2.76 18.14 -5.36
CA CYS A 280 3.98 17.77 -4.64
C CYS A 280 5.23 18.38 -5.29
N SER A 281 5.37 18.31 -6.61
CA SER A 281 6.53 18.88 -7.32
C SER A 281 6.64 20.40 -7.20
N LYS A 282 5.52 21.09 -7.00
CA LYS A 282 5.47 22.55 -6.94
C LYS A 282 5.64 23.11 -5.53
N TYR A 283 5.11 22.42 -4.52
CA TYR A 283 4.92 23.00 -3.19
C TYR A 283 5.60 22.23 -2.05
N ILE A 284 6.03 20.99 -2.28
CA ILE A 284 6.58 20.13 -1.23
C ILE A 284 8.12 20.04 -1.38
N ASP A 285 8.82 20.07 -0.24
CA ASP A 285 10.28 19.92 -0.22
C ASP A 285 10.70 18.61 -0.93
N GLU A 286 11.53 18.74 -1.96
CA GLU A 286 12.00 17.62 -2.77
C GLU A 286 12.76 16.57 -1.94
N ASN A 287 13.39 16.96 -0.83
CA ASN A 287 14.10 16.05 0.06
C ASN A 287 13.13 15.13 0.81
N SER A 288 11.88 15.57 1.04
CA SER A 288 10.80 14.76 1.61
C SER A 288 10.26 13.74 0.61
N ILE A 289 10.17 14.09 -0.68
CA ILE A 289 9.59 13.23 -1.72
C ILE A 289 10.60 12.16 -2.16
N LYS A 290 10.26 10.88 -1.96
CA LYS A 290 11.06 9.73 -2.42
C LYS A 290 10.53 9.10 -3.70
N GLY A 291 9.38 9.54 -4.16
CA GLY A 291 8.71 9.06 -5.36
C GLY A 291 7.21 9.21 -5.27
N TYR A 292 6.51 8.45 -6.11
CA TYR A 292 5.04 8.43 -6.17
C TYR A 292 4.55 7.01 -6.36
N MET A 293 3.36 6.71 -5.82
CA MET A 293 2.72 5.41 -5.98
C MET A 293 1.34 5.56 -6.62
N MET A 294 1.04 4.69 -7.57
CA MET A 294 -0.30 4.45 -8.09
C MET A 294 -0.91 3.25 -7.35
N ALA A 295 -2.04 3.43 -6.69
CA ALA A 295 -2.82 2.36 -6.07
C ALA A 295 -4.17 2.25 -6.79
N PRO A 296 -4.30 1.40 -7.82
CA PRO A 296 -5.52 1.31 -8.63
C PRO A 296 -6.72 0.75 -7.87
N TRP A 297 -6.49 0.02 -6.76
CA TRP A 297 -7.51 -0.68 -5.98
C TRP A 297 -8.40 -1.58 -6.83
N GLN A 298 -7.77 -2.39 -7.66
CA GLN A 298 -8.44 -3.33 -8.56
C GLN A 298 -7.75 -4.67 -8.52
N LEU A 299 -8.54 -5.74 -8.62
CA LEU A 299 -8.00 -7.10 -8.75
C LEU A 299 -7.12 -7.22 -10.00
N THR A 300 -6.08 -8.03 -9.91
CA THR A 300 -5.25 -8.40 -11.06
C THR A 300 -5.97 -9.48 -11.88
N HIS A 301 -7.07 -9.10 -12.55
CA HIS A 301 -7.98 -9.99 -13.25
C HIS A 301 -8.29 -9.47 -14.66
N LYS A 302 -8.73 -10.39 -15.56
CA LYS A 302 -9.03 -10.08 -16.97
C LYS A 302 -9.95 -8.88 -17.16
N ASN A 303 -10.98 -8.76 -16.32
CA ASN A 303 -11.95 -7.65 -16.39
C ASN A 303 -11.33 -6.29 -16.07
N LYS A 304 -10.18 -6.26 -15.38
CA LYS A 304 -9.48 -5.05 -14.93
C LYS A 304 -8.20 -4.75 -15.70
N TYR A 305 -7.87 -5.61 -16.67
CA TYR A 305 -6.61 -5.51 -17.43
C TYR A 305 -6.36 -4.10 -17.97
N TYR A 306 -7.29 -3.55 -18.74
CA TYR A 306 -7.15 -2.21 -19.33
C TYR A 306 -7.13 -1.10 -18.28
N SER A 307 -7.87 -1.25 -17.18
CA SER A 307 -7.83 -0.29 -16.07
C SER A 307 -6.47 -0.27 -15.38
N LEU A 308 -5.82 -1.43 -15.20
CA LEU A 308 -4.48 -1.52 -14.65
C LEU A 308 -3.43 -0.89 -15.57
N LEU A 309 -3.52 -1.14 -16.89
CA LEU A 309 -2.66 -0.47 -17.87
C LEU A 309 -2.86 1.04 -17.87
N ASN A 310 -4.12 1.51 -17.82
CA ASN A 310 -4.43 2.93 -17.76
C ASN A 310 -3.89 3.58 -16.46
N ALA A 311 -3.95 2.88 -15.33
CA ALA A 311 -3.38 3.35 -14.08
C ALA A 311 -1.86 3.55 -14.18
N ALA A 312 -1.14 2.57 -14.74
CA ALA A 312 0.29 2.69 -15.02
C ALA A 312 0.59 3.86 -15.96
N TYR A 313 -0.12 3.95 -17.08
CA TYR A 313 0.05 4.99 -18.07
C TYR A 313 -0.17 6.40 -17.51
N THR A 314 -1.22 6.61 -16.71
CA THR A 314 -1.52 7.94 -16.13
C THR A 314 -0.45 8.42 -15.16
N LEU A 315 0.15 7.50 -14.38
CA LEU A 315 1.30 7.85 -13.53
C LEU A 315 2.53 8.19 -14.38
N GLY A 316 2.81 7.41 -15.43
CA GLY A 316 3.89 7.67 -16.37
C GLY A 316 3.77 9.04 -17.06
N VAL A 317 2.57 9.39 -17.52
CA VAL A 317 2.30 10.74 -18.08
C VAL A 317 2.55 11.84 -17.04
N ALA A 318 2.10 11.67 -15.81
CA ALA A 318 2.37 12.63 -14.75
C ALA A 318 3.88 12.78 -14.46
N ARG A 319 4.62 11.65 -14.45
CA ARG A 319 6.09 11.66 -14.33
C ARG A 319 6.73 12.49 -15.45
N GLU A 320 6.41 12.20 -16.70
CA GLU A 320 6.98 12.93 -17.84
C GLU A 320 6.68 14.43 -17.79
N MET A 321 5.46 14.81 -17.41
CA MET A 321 5.02 16.22 -17.34
C MET A 321 5.77 17.04 -16.30
N TYR A 322 6.11 16.47 -15.16
CA TYR A 322 6.64 17.25 -14.02
C TYR A 322 8.09 16.94 -13.68
N TYR A 323 8.62 15.79 -14.11
CA TYR A 323 10.01 15.39 -13.86
C TYR A 323 10.81 15.19 -15.14
N GLY A 324 10.18 15.18 -16.32
CA GLY A 324 10.81 15.01 -17.62
C GLY A 324 10.98 13.54 -18.01
N LYS A 325 11.33 13.32 -19.28
CA LYS A 325 11.81 12.02 -19.77
C LYS A 325 13.27 11.87 -19.36
N ASP A 326 13.67 10.68 -18.93
CA ASP A 326 15.07 10.30 -18.74
C ASP A 326 15.73 10.17 -20.09
#